data_c0796033ea1c75e0c545639216c0d557
#
_entry.id   c0796033ea1c75e0c545639216c0d557
#
_cell.length_a   1.000
_cell.length_b   1.000
_cell.length_c   1.000
_cell.angle_alpha   90.00
_cell.angle_beta   90.00
_cell.angle_gamma   90.00
#
_symmetry.space_group_name_H-M   'P 1'
#
loop_
_entity.id
_entity.type
_entity.pdbx_description
1 polymer ?
#
loop_
_entity_poly.entity_id
_entity_poly.type
_entity_poly.pdbx_seq_one_letter_code
_entity_poly.pdbx_strand_id
1 'polypeptide(L)'
;ASQKGRVFRSGLLSTAMLAAVLVLAVLLNLLVRAIPAKYTEFDLSEAKMYTLSDSTKALVEGLEKDVHIYYLCETGSEDTIITKLLNHYAAESGHLSWEQKDPTLYPTFAAKYGAENVSSGSLIVTCGENSTVLDAADLYEYDYTDYYTFPRPKCTP
;
A
#
# COMPACT_ATOMS: atom_id res chain seq x y z
N ALA A 1 3.24 11.08 -71.41
CA ALA A 1 2.61 11.97 -70.38
C ALA A 1 2.07 11.25 -69.15
N SER A 2 2.21 9.91 -69.08
CA SER A 2 1.55 9.13 -68.06
C SER A 2 2.42 8.81 -66.80
N GLN A 3 3.73 9.00 -66.88
CA GLN A 3 4.61 8.60 -65.72
C GLN A 3 4.63 9.57 -64.55
N LYS A 4 4.44 10.87 -64.81
CA LYS A 4 4.42 11.85 -63.69
C LYS A 4 3.22 11.68 -62.77
N GLY A 5 2.10 11.19 -63.25
CA GLY A 5 0.93 10.92 -62.40
C GLY A 5 1.05 9.71 -61.52
N ARG A 6 1.83 8.69 -61.92
CA ARG A 6 2.06 7.48 -61.10
C ARG A 6 3.02 7.75 -59.96
N VAL A 7 4.09 8.51 -60.18
CA VAL A 7 5.07 8.87 -59.14
C VAL A 7 4.42 9.83 -58.13
N PHE A 8 3.59 10.77 -58.60
CA PHE A 8 2.90 11.67 -57.68
C PHE A 8 1.87 10.96 -56.83
N ARG A 9 1.18 9.98 -57.38
CA ARG A 9 0.17 9.19 -56.68
C ARG A 9 0.79 8.22 -55.65
N SER A 10 1.95 7.62 -55.97
CA SER A 10 2.67 6.75 -55.02
C SER A 10 3.32 7.56 -53.91
N GLY A 11 3.85 8.74 -54.20
CA GLY A 11 4.39 9.64 -53.15
C GLY A 11 3.31 10.17 -52.21
N LEU A 12 2.14 10.50 -52.74
CA LEU A 12 1.00 10.98 -51.96
C LEU A 12 0.47 9.87 -51.05
N LEU A 13 0.40 8.63 -51.51
CA LEU A 13 -0.01 7.48 -50.71
C LEU A 13 1.00 7.18 -49.60
N SER A 14 2.31 7.24 -49.89
CA SER A 14 3.36 7.07 -48.87
C SER A 14 3.30 8.13 -47.78
N THR A 15 3.10 9.41 -48.20
CA THR A 15 2.98 10.52 -47.25
C THR A 15 1.71 10.41 -46.43
N ALA A 16 0.59 9.99 -47.02
CA ALA A 16 -0.66 9.76 -46.33
C ALA A 16 -0.55 8.61 -45.32
N MET A 17 0.13 7.52 -45.67
CA MET A 17 0.39 6.41 -44.73
C MET A 17 1.27 6.86 -43.56
N LEU A 18 2.33 7.62 -43.81
CA LEU A 18 3.19 8.16 -42.78
C LEU A 18 2.41 9.07 -41.82
N ALA A 19 1.60 9.97 -42.33
CA ALA A 19 0.73 10.84 -41.58
C ALA A 19 -0.28 10.04 -40.72
N ALA A 20 -0.88 8.99 -41.27
CA ALA A 20 -1.80 8.12 -40.57
C ALA A 20 -1.11 7.37 -39.38
N VAL A 21 0.11 6.88 -39.58
CA VAL A 21 0.90 6.24 -38.54
C VAL A 21 1.25 7.22 -37.43
N LEU A 22 1.65 8.44 -37.75
CA LEU A 22 1.93 9.49 -36.76
C LEU A 22 0.68 9.86 -35.95
N VAL A 23 -0.46 10.04 -36.59
CA VAL A 23 -1.73 10.32 -35.92
C VAL A 23 -2.12 9.17 -35.00
N LEU A 24 -1.97 7.92 -35.45
CA LEU A 24 -2.23 6.74 -34.65
C LEU A 24 -1.32 6.67 -33.43
N ALA A 25 -0.03 6.95 -33.58
CA ALA A 25 0.94 6.98 -32.47
C ALA A 25 0.60 8.06 -31.45
N VAL A 26 0.18 9.24 -31.86
CA VAL A 26 -0.26 10.33 -30.99
C VAL A 26 -1.54 9.94 -30.25
N LEU A 27 -2.52 9.37 -30.96
CA LEU A 27 -3.76 8.90 -30.33
C LEU A 27 -3.51 7.80 -29.30
N LEU A 28 -2.62 6.86 -29.60
CA LEU A 28 -2.25 5.80 -28.65
C LEU A 28 -1.58 6.37 -27.40
N ASN A 29 -0.69 7.35 -27.57
CA ASN A 29 -0.03 8.01 -26.44
C ASN A 29 -1.02 8.82 -25.59
N LEU A 30 -1.97 9.50 -26.21
CA LEU A 30 -3.05 10.20 -25.50
C LEU A 30 -3.97 9.22 -24.76
N LEU A 31 -4.28 8.08 -25.37
CA LEU A 31 -5.09 7.04 -24.76
C LEU A 31 -4.43 6.47 -23.51
N VAL A 32 -3.13 6.17 -23.56
CA VAL A 32 -2.34 5.70 -22.41
C VAL A 32 -2.31 6.74 -21.29
N ARG A 33 -2.19 8.03 -21.63
CA ARG A 33 -2.24 9.13 -20.65
C ARG A 33 -3.63 9.38 -20.06
N ALA A 34 -4.68 9.05 -20.79
CA ALA A 34 -6.05 9.18 -20.33
C ALA A 34 -6.48 8.06 -19.36
N ILE A 35 -5.72 6.94 -19.31
CA ILE A 35 -5.94 5.88 -18.34
C ILE A 35 -5.51 6.42 -16.97
N PRO A 36 -6.41 6.52 -15.96
CA PRO A 36 -6.02 6.91 -14.62
C PRO A 36 -4.92 6.01 -14.09
N ALA A 37 -3.94 6.57 -13.39
CA ALA A 37 -2.78 5.86 -12.84
C ALA A 37 -3.18 4.62 -12.01
N LYS A 38 -4.35 4.63 -11.38
CA LYS A 38 -4.90 3.49 -10.64
C LYS A 38 -5.12 2.21 -11.48
N TYR A 39 -5.16 2.30 -12.79
CA TYR A 39 -5.31 1.13 -13.68
C TYR A 39 -3.98 0.70 -14.32
N THR A 40 -2.97 1.54 -14.31
CA THR A 40 -1.63 1.24 -14.83
C THR A 40 -0.64 0.82 -13.76
N GLU A 41 -0.87 1.23 -12.51
CA GLU A 41 -0.13 0.73 -11.35
C GLU A 41 -0.75 -0.58 -10.85
N PHE A 42 -0.60 -1.64 -11.63
CA PHE A 42 -0.75 -3.00 -11.13
C PHE A 42 0.50 -3.31 -10.29
N ASP A 43 0.56 -2.74 -9.13
CA ASP A 43 1.52 -3.15 -8.11
C ASP A 43 1.02 -4.46 -7.47
N LEU A 44 1.30 -5.55 -8.17
CA LEU A 44 1.00 -6.91 -7.70
C LEU A 44 1.68 -7.23 -6.36
N SER A 45 2.71 -6.48 -6.01
CA SER A 45 3.39 -6.60 -4.73
C SER A 45 2.59 -5.97 -3.59
N GLU A 46 2.03 -4.77 -3.80
CA GLU A 46 1.22 -4.11 -2.77
C GLU A 46 -0.10 -4.85 -2.51
N ALA A 47 -0.79 -5.30 -3.55
CA ALA A 47 -2.08 -5.97 -3.39
C ALA A 47 -2.01 -7.28 -2.59
N LYS A 48 -0.86 -7.99 -2.62
CA LYS A 48 -0.68 -9.24 -1.86
C LYS A 48 -0.15 -9.03 -0.45
N MET A 49 0.62 -7.97 -0.22
CA MET A 49 1.18 -7.69 1.12
C MET A 49 0.15 -7.09 2.09
N TYR A 50 -0.88 -6.44 1.58
CA TYR A 50 -1.89 -5.77 2.40
C TYR A 50 -3.29 -6.40 2.32
N THR A 51 -3.46 -7.51 1.60
CA THR A 51 -4.72 -8.26 1.62
C THR A 51 -4.85 -9.01 2.94
N LEU A 52 -5.83 -8.61 3.72
CA LEU A 52 -6.26 -9.36 4.90
C LEU A 52 -6.75 -10.74 4.46
N SER A 53 -6.38 -11.78 5.21
CA SER A 53 -6.95 -13.11 4.99
C SER A 53 -8.47 -13.09 5.25
N ASP A 54 -9.22 -13.97 4.60
CA ASP A 54 -10.67 -14.04 4.77
C ASP A 54 -11.07 -14.30 6.23
N SER A 55 -10.25 -15.06 6.96
CA SER A 55 -10.43 -15.29 8.41
C SER A 55 -10.23 -14.01 9.22
N THR A 56 -9.24 -13.19 8.88
CA THR A 56 -8.99 -11.92 9.54
C THR A 56 -10.11 -10.91 9.26
N LYS A 57 -10.59 -10.84 8.02
CA LYS A 57 -11.76 -10.01 7.66
C LYS A 57 -12.99 -10.40 8.47
N ALA A 58 -13.29 -11.69 8.54
CA ALA A 58 -14.45 -12.19 9.29
C ALA A 58 -14.34 -11.86 10.80
N LEU A 59 -13.13 -11.91 11.37
CA LEU A 59 -12.90 -11.52 12.77
C LEU A 59 -13.12 -10.02 12.98
N VAL A 60 -12.61 -9.19 12.08
CA VAL A 60 -12.70 -7.73 12.17
C VAL A 60 -14.13 -7.24 11.93
N GLU A 61 -14.83 -7.83 10.95
CA GLU A 61 -16.26 -7.56 10.67
C GLU A 61 -17.17 -8.02 11.82
N GLY A 62 -16.77 -9.09 12.54
CA GLY A 62 -17.52 -9.64 13.66
C GLY A 62 -17.27 -8.91 15.00
N LEU A 63 -16.55 -7.81 15.04
CA LEU A 63 -16.31 -7.04 16.26
C LEU A 63 -17.62 -6.40 16.75
N GLU A 64 -18.04 -6.78 17.94
CA GLU A 64 -19.21 -6.20 18.64
C GLU A 64 -18.85 -5.02 19.55
N LYS A 65 -17.56 -4.87 19.86
CA LYS A 65 -17.02 -3.83 20.74
C LYS A 65 -16.04 -2.95 20.01
N ASP A 66 -15.98 -1.71 20.43
CA ASP A 66 -15.02 -0.75 19.87
C ASP A 66 -13.60 -1.12 20.29
N VAL A 67 -12.74 -1.28 19.31
CA VAL A 67 -11.32 -1.53 19.44
C VAL A 67 -10.55 -0.32 18.96
N HIS A 68 -9.64 0.16 19.79
CA HIS A 68 -8.76 1.27 19.42
C HIS A 68 -7.30 0.82 19.48
N ILE A 69 -6.54 1.13 18.44
CA ILE A 69 -5.13 0.79 18.31
C ILE A 69 -4.31 2.07 18.38
N TYR A 70 -3.33 2.10 19.27
CA TYR A 70 -2.34 3.16 19.33
C TYR A 70 -1.04 2.67 18.73
N TYR A 71 -0.59 3.34 17.68
CA TYR A 71 0.68 3.07 17.03
C TYR A 71 1.78 3.94 17.64
N LEU A 72 2.69 3.32 18.38
CA LEU A 72 3.78 4.01 19.08
C LEU A 72 4.96 4.22 18.14
N CYS A 73 5.07 5.40 17.58
CA CYS A 73 6.17 5.72 16.67
C CYS A 73 6.42 7.23 16.66
N GLU A 74 7.67 7.62 16.51
CA GLU A 74 8.04 9.02 16.37
C GLU A 74 7.45 9.59 15.08
N THR A 75 6.99 10.83 15.16
CA THR A 75 6.43 11.53 14.00
C THR A 75 7.45 11.64 12.88
N GLY A 76 7.11 11.12 11.70
CA GLY A 76 7.98 11.06 10.52
C GLY A 76 8.80 9.77 10.38
N SER A 77 8.66 8.83 11.32
CA SER A 77 9.31 7.52 11.28
C SER A 77 8.31 6.37 11.13
N GLU A 78 7.11 6.69 10.64
CA GLU A 78 6.03 5.71 10.47
C GLU A 78 6.39 4.67 9.43
N ASP A 79 6.20 3.39 9.79
CA ASP A 79 6.29 2.30 8.84
C ASP A 79 5.07 2.29 7.91
N THR A 80 5.34 2.43 6.62
CA THR A 80 4.29 2.46 5.59
C THR A 80 3.49 1.16 5.54
N ILE A 81 4.11 0.04 5.84
CA ILE A 81 3.46 -1.28 5.87
C ILE A 81 2.44 -1.32 7.01
N ILE A 82 2.86 -0.94 8.21
CA ILE A 82 2.00 -0.92 9.40
C ILE A 82 0.85 0.07 9.23
N THR A 83 1.12 1.27 8.75
CA THR A 83 0.07 2.29 8.55
C THR A 83 -0.96 1.87 7.50
N LYS A 84 -0.53 1.26 6.39
CA LYS A 84 -1.44 0.70 5.39
C LYS A 84 -2.26 -0.45 5.95
N LEU A 85 -1.65 -1.35 6.72
CA LEU A 85 -2.34 -2.47 7.36
C LEU A 85 -3.40 -1.98 8.35
N LEU A 86 -3.07 -1.02 9.20
CA LEU A 86 -4.02 -0.42 10.15
C LEU A 86 -5.19 0.28 9.43
N ASN A 87 -4.91 0.97 8.33
CA ASN A 87 -5.96 1.58 7.51
C ASN A 87 -6.88 0.53 6.87
N HIS A 88 -6.35 -0.61 6.43
CA HIS A 88 -7.17 -1.72 5.94
C HIS A 88 -8.07 -2.29 7.02
N TYR A 89 -7.54 -2.53 8.21
CA TYR A 89 -8.33 -3.00 9.35
C TYR A 89 -9.44 -2.01 9.72
N ALA A 90 -9.13 -0.72 9.76
CA ALA A 90 -10.12 0.32 10.07
C ALA A 90 -11.20 0.47 8.97
N ALA A 91 -10.87 0.16 7.71
CA ALA A 91 -11.82 0.19 6.60
C ALA A 91 -12.80 -0.99 6.62
N GLU A 92 -12.38 -2.16 7.14
CA GLU A 92 -13.23 -3.36 7.19
C GLU A 92 -14.23 -3.34 8.36
N SER A 93 -14.03 -2.54 9.39
CA SER A 93 -14.94 -2.46 10.53
C SER A 93 -15.11 -1.05 11.06
N GLY A 94 -16.36 -0.64 11.27
CA GLY A 94 -16.68 0.62 11.93
C GLY A 94 -16.37 0.65 13.44
N HIS A 95 -16.07 -0.50 14.04
CA HIS A 95 -15.70 -0.64 15.45
C HIS A 95 -14.20 -0.63 15.70
N LEU A 96 -13.38 -0.55 14.64
CA LEU A 96 -11.93 -0.50 14.76
C LEU A 96 -11.42 0.87 14.30
N SER A 97 -10.64 1.50 15.17
CA SER A 97 -9.99 2.77 14.89
C SER A 97 -8.55 2.74 15.37
N TRP A 98 -7.71 3.56 14.80
CA TRP A 98 -6.33 3.67 15.25
C TRP A 98 -5.83 5.11 15.21
N GLU A 99 -4.84 5.41 16.03
CA GLU A 99 -4.11 6.67 16.00
C GLU A 99 -2.63 6.47 16.33
N GLN A 100 -1.80 7.35 15.83
CA GLN A 100 -0.38 7.40 16.15
C GLN A 100 -0.17 8.17 17.45
N LYS A 101 0.70 7.66 18.31
CA LYS A 101 1.20 8.34 19.50
C LYS A 101 2.73 8.38 19.47
N ASP A 102 3.27 9.55 19.45
CA ASP A 102 4.71 9.77 19.53
C ASP A 102 5.17 9.60 21.00
N PRO A 103 5.99 8.58 21.30
CA PRO A 103 6.45 8.35 22.66
C PRO A 103 7.36 9.45 23.19
N THR A 104 7.98 10.23 22.33
CA THR A 104 8.82 11.37 22.68
C THR A 104 7.97 12.55 23.18
N LEU A 105 6.82 12.76 22.57
CA LEU A 105 5.86 13.80 22.94
C LEU A 105 4.97 13.38 24.12
N TYR A 106 4.66 12.09 24.21
CA TYR A 106 3.76 11.52 25.24
C TYR A 106 4.39 10.37 26.02
N PRO A 107 5.49 10.59 26.77
CA PRO A 107 6.24 9.51 27.43
C PRO A 107 5.42 8.77 28.48
N THR A 108 4.48 9.43 29.14
CA THR A 108 3.62 8.82 30.17
C THR A 108 2.48 8.00 29.59
N PHE A 109 2.17 8.17 28.31
CA PHE A 109 1.09 7.44 27.64
C PHE A 109 1.40 5.95 27.54
N ALA A 110 2.61 5.61 27.08
CA ALA A 110 3.06 4.22 26.97
C ALA A 110 3.10 3.53 28.36
N ALA A 111 3.56 4.22 29.39
CA ALA A 111 3.61 3.75 30.77
C ALA A 111 2.23 3.34 31.30
N LYS A 112 1.19 4.10 30.97
CA LYS A 112 -0.20 3.82 31.38
C LYS A 112 -0.68 2.43 30.95
N TYR A 113 -0.17 1.91 29.84
CA TYR A 113 -0.52 0.60 29.29
C TYR A 113 0.54 -0.46 29.51
N GLY A 114 1.58 -0.19 30.30
CA GLY A 114 2.69 -1.10 30.55
C GLY A 114 3.67 -1.26 29.38
N ALA A 115 3.68 -0.29 28.46
CA ALA A 115 4.50 -0.28 27.24
C ALA A 115 5.75 0.62 27.37
N GLU A 116 6.34 0.71 28.56
CA GLU A 116 7.48 1.60 28.82
C GLU A 116 8.77 1.20 28.10
N ASN A 117 8.93 -0.09 27.83
CA ASN A 117 10.17 -0.67 27.29
C ASN A 117 9.98 -1.31 25.90
N VAL A 118 8.94 -0.92 25.18
CA VAL A 118 8.69 -1.45 23.83
C VAL A 118 9.45 -0.68 22.76
N SER A 119 9.77 -1.36 21.67
CA SER A 119 10.45 -0.78 20.54
C SER A 119 9.56 0.25 19.83
N SER A 120 10.17 1.24 19.16
CA SER A 120 9.43 2.11 18.26
C SER A 120 8.76 1.29 17.15
N GLY A 121 7.51 1.60 16.83
CA GLY A 121 6.69 0.82 15.92
C GLY A 121 5.77 -0.20 16.59
N SER A 122 5.74 -0.26 17.92
CA SER A 122 4.85 -1.14 18.68
C SER A 122 3.40 -0.66 18.68
N LEU A 123 2.48 -1.58 18.91
CA LEU A 123 1.04 -1.31 18.93
C LEU A 123 0.47 -1.55 20.35
N ILE A 124 -0.40 -0.67 20.79
CA ILE A 124 -1.25 -0.90 21.97
C ILE A 124 -2.68 -1.07 21.48
N VAL A 125 -3.25 -2.25 21.70
CA VAL A 125 -4.64 -2.55 21.33
C VAL A 125 -5.50 -2.45 22.57
N THR A 126 -6.54 -1.63 22.52
CA THR A 126 -7.48 -1.44 23.63
C THR A 126 -8.89 -1.84 23.21
N CYS A 127 -9.59 -2.52 24.11
CA CYS A 127 -11.01 -2.86 23.93
C CYS A 127 -11.72 -2.69 25.30
N GLY A 128 -12.44 -1.60 25.46
CA GLY A 128 -13.02 -1.23 26.74
C GLY A 128 -11.95 -0.98 27.81
N GLU A 129 -11.99 -1.77 28.89
CA GLU A 129 -11.01 -1.70 29.97
C GLU A 129 -9.78 -2.60 29.76
N ASN A 130 -9.83 -3.47 28.76
CA ASN A 130 -8.75 -4.39 28.43
C ASN A 130 -7.76 -3.75 27.44
N SER A 131 -6.50 -4.02 27.63
CA SER A 131 -5.43 -3.60 26.73
C SER A 131 -4.38 -4.68 26.55
N THR A 132 -3.78 -4.73 25.38
CA THR A 132 -2.67 -5.60 25.05
C THR A 132 -1.62 -4.80 24.30
N VAL A 133 -0.35 -5.08 24.57
CA VAL A 133 0.79 -4.46 23.91
C VAL A 133 1.43 -5.49 22.99
N LEU A 134 1.64 -5.10 21.74
CA LEU A 134 2.36 -5.87 20.73
C LEU A 134 3.67 -5.15 20.43
N ASP A 135 4.80 -5.77 20.76
CA ASP A 135 6.10 -5.20 20.44
C ASP A 135 6.34 -5.23 18.93
N ALA A 136 7.02 -4.22 18.39
CA ALA A 136 7.40 -4.18 16.99
C ALA A 136 8.19 -5.42 16.54
N ALA A 137 8.99 -6.00 17.43
CA ALA A 137 9.73 -7.24 17.18
C ALA A 137 8.82 -8.46 16.92
N ASP A 138 7.61 -8.46 17.50
CA ASP A 138 6.64 -9.55 17.33
C ASP A 138 5.78 -9.38 16.07
N LEU A 139 5.81 -8.20 15.45
CA LEU A 139 5.04 -7.91 14.23
C LEU A 139 5.73 -8.42 12.95
N TYR A 140 7.02 -8.72 13.01
CA TYR A 140 7.82 -9.14 11.87
C TYR A 140 8.46 -10.50 12.12
N GLU A 141 8.21 -11.43 11.23
CA GLU A 141 8.96 -12.67 11.15
C GLU A 141 10.08 -12.52 10.10
N TYR A 142 11.32 -12.69 10.53
CA TYR A 142 12.47 -12.62 9.65
C TYR A 142 12.82 -14.00 9.11
N ASP A 143 12.74 -14.18 7.80
CA ASP A 143 13.18 -15.41 7.13
C ASP A 143 14.70 -15.36 6.86
N TYR A 144 15.45 -16.13 7.64
CA TYR A 144 16.91 -16.22 7.52
C TYR A 144 17.37 -17.40 6.64
N THR A 145 16.47 -18.06 5.91
CA THR A 145 16.77 -19.26 5.12
C THR A 145 17.61 -18.96 3.88
N ASP A 146 17.61 -17.75 3.39
CA ASP A 146 18.44 -17.30 2.27
C ASP A 146 19.73 -16.63 2.78
N TYR A 147 20.76 -17.44 3.00
CA TYR A 147 22.08 -16.99 3.50
C TYR A 147 22.79 -15.95 2.60
N TYR A 148 22.29 -15.70 1.40
CA TYR A 148 22.86 -14.76 0.42
C TYR A 148 21.92 -13.61 0.01
N THR A 149 20.71 -13.56 0.55
CA THR A 149 19.75 -12.47 0.29
C THR A 149 19.47 -11.74 1.59
N PHE A 150 19.37 -10.41 1.53
CA PHE A 150 19.00 -9.61 2.70
C PHE A 150 17.67 -10.13 3.30
N PRO A 151 17.60 -10.26 4.63
CA PRO A 151 16.37 -10.70 5.29
C PRO A 151 15.21 -9.80 4.89
N ARG A 152 14.14 -10.41 4.39
CA ARG A 152 12.90 -9.70 4.08
C ARG A 152 11.95 -9.87 5.25
N PRO A 153 11.46 -8.78 5.86
CA PRO A 153 10.44 -8.91 6.89
C PRO A 153 9.15 -9.47 6.28
N LYS A 154 8.62 -10.51 6.89
CA LYS A 154 7.27 -10.99 6.62
C LYS A 154 6.34 -10.46 7.69
N CYS A 155 5.29 -9.76 7.32
CA CYS A 155 4.24 -9.42 8.25
C CYS A 155 3.47 -10.69 8.61
N THR A 156 3.44 -11.04 9.89
CA THR A 156 2.51 -12.04 10.41
C THR A 156 1.12 -11.44 10.51
N PRO A 157 0.10 -12.10 9.98
CA PRO A 157 -1.28 -11.62 10.03
C PRO A 157 -1.87 -11.57 11.45
#